data_7b60f275ecde737e7d337b05c580a60c
#
_entry.id   7b60f275ecde737e7d337b05c580a60c
#
_cell.length_a   1.000
_cell.length_b   1.000
_cell.length_c   1.000
_cell.angle_alpha   90.00
_cell.angle_beta   90.00
_cell.angle_gamma   90.00
#
_symmetry.space_group_name_H-M   'P 1'
#
loop_
_entity.id
_entity.type
_entity.pdbx_description
1 polymer ?
#
loop_
_entity_poly.entity_id
_entity_poly.type
_entity_poly.pdbx_seq_one_letter_code
_entity_poly.pdbx_strand_id
1 'polypeptide(L)'
;MSARRRILITGLHGTVAPYVAKAAEKQGYHVVSWSRDIVDPTSLGDANMFLFRMNLDAIVHCASGPEVWGGIMAHFAAKNNIPFLFTSSVMVFSDRREGPYGIFDPADSIEEYGLYKMRCEEAIRDNNRKACIIRLGWQIAESGGGNHMVNYLDQQQKQKGFVECSNELKVSQFYGL
;
A
#
# COMPACT_ATOMS: atom_id res chain seq x y z
N MET A 1 -8.10 3.35 -32.78
CA MET A 1 -8.49 3.37 -31.37
C MET A 1 -7.22 3.30 -30.54
N SER A 2 -6.96 4.28 -29.67
CA SER A 2 -5.80 4.22 -28.75
C SER A 2 -5.97 3.02 -27.81
N ALA A 3 -4.91 2.23 -27.65
CA ALA A 3 -4.94 1.11 -26.72
C ALA A 3 -5.22 1.65 -25.30
N ARG A 4 -6.12 0.98 -24.56
CA ARG A 4 -6.49 1.37 -23.20
C ARG A 4 -5.27 1.20 -22.29
N ARG A 5 -4.86 2.25 -21.57
CA ARG A 5 -3.74 2.22 -20.63
C ARG A 5 -4.00 1.16 -19.54
N ARG A 6 -2.95 0.46 -19.12
CA ARG A 6 -3.03 -0.66 -18.17
C ARG A 6 -2.31 -0.32 -16.87
N ILE A 7 -2.97 -0.51 -15.75
CA ILE A 7 -2.42 -0.27 -14.42
C ILE A 7 -2.48 -1.54 -13.58
N LEU A 8 -1.34 -1.97 -13.05
CA LEU A 8 -1.30 -3.05 -12.08
C LEU A 8 -1.65 -2.49 -10.70
N ILE A 9 -2.63 -3.09 -10.03
CA ILE A 9 -2.97 -2.75 -8.65
C ILE A 9 -2.95 -4.02 -7.82
N THR A 10 -2.09 -4.07 -6.81
CA THR A 10 -2.04 -5.20 -5.87
C THR A 10 -2.89 -4.94 -4.64
N GLY A 11 -3.37 -5.99 -3.98
CA GLY A 11 -4.14 -5.86 -2.73
C GLY A 11 -5.61 -5.52 -2.93
N LEU A 12 -6.22 -5.91 -4.04
CA LEU A 12 -7.62 -5.60 -4.39
C LEU A 12 -8.67 -6.12 -3.38
N HIS A 13 -8.29 -7.04 -2.48
CA HIS A 13 -9.15 -7.51 -1.38
C HIS A 13 -8.94 -6.72 -0.08
N GLY A 14 -8.06 -5.70 -0.09
CA GLY A 14 -7.78 -4.84 1.06
C GLY A 14 -8.69 -3.61 1.11
N THR A 15 -8.38 -2.69 2.04
CA THR A 15 -9.19 -1.49 2.29
C THR A 15 -8.95 -0.39 1.23
N VAL A 16 -7.72 -0.19 0.76
CA VAL A 16 -7.34 0.95 -0.10
C VAL A 16 -7.46 0.63 -1.59
N ALA A 17 -6.95 -0.52 -2.01
CA ALA A 17 -6.82 -0.86 -3.42
C ALA A 17 -8.14 -0.87 -4.23
N PRO A 18 -9.31 -1.27 -3.69
CA PRO A 18 -10.57 -1.20 -4.42
C PRO A 18 -10.97 0.23 -4.82
N TYR A 19 -10.70 1.22 -3.96
CA TYR A 19 -10.97 2.63 -4.26
C TYR A 19 -10.02 3.17 -5.31
N VAL A 20 -8.73 2.78 -5.25
CA VAL A 20 -7.73 3.12 -6.27
C VAL A 20 -8.13 2.51 -7.62
N ALA A 21 -8.57 1.25 -7.64
CA ALA A 21 -9.03 0.57 -8.84
C ALA A 21 -10.23 1.29 -9.48
N LYS A 22 -11.25 1.61 -8.67
CA LYS A 22 -12.42 2.36 -9.13
C LYS A 22 -12.05 3.73 -9.68
N ALA A 23 -11.12 4.44 -9.07
CA ALA A 23 -10.63 5.72 -9.54
C ALA A 23 -9.86 5.58 -10.87
N ALA A 24 -9.00 4.56 -10.98
CA ALA A 24 -8.25 4.28 -12.21
C ALA A 24 -9.17 3.93 -13.39
N GLU A 25 -10.20 3.11 -13.15
CA GLU A 25 -11.20 2.75 -14.17
C GLU A 25 -11.97 3.97 -14.68
N LYS A 26 -12.36 4.88 -13.77
CA LYS A 26 -13.00 6.17 -14.13
C LYS A 26 -12.09 7.04 -15.01
N GLN A 27 -10.77 6.93 -14.86
CA GLN A 27 -9.77 7.61 -15.69
C GLN A 27 -9.43 6.85 -16.98
N GLY A 28 -10.15 5.78 -17.29
CA GLY A 28 -10.00 5.01 -18.52
C GLY A 28 -8.89 3.95 -18.48
N TYR A 29 -8.31 3.65 -17.34
CA TYR A 29 -7.35 2.54 -17.21
C TYR A 29 -8.06 1.19 -17.24
N HIS A 30 -7.35 0.18 -17.74
CA HIS A 30 -7.66 -1.23 -17.51
C HIS A 30 -6.88 -1.71 -16.28
N VAL A 31 -7.58 -2.12 -15.24
CA VAL A 31 -6.96 -2.61 -14.01
C VAL A 31 -6.52 -4.06 -14.20
N VAL A 32 -5.24 -4.32 -13.92
CA VAL A 32 -4.63 -5.64 -13.87
C VAL A 32 -4.43 -6.02 -12.41
N SER A 33 -4.81 -7.24 -12.04
CA SER A 33 -4.58 -7.78 -10.70
C SER A 33 -3.38 -8.72 -10.66
N TRP A 34 -2.75 -8.85 -9.49
CA TRP A 34 -1.76 -9.88 -9.22
C TRP A 34 -2.40 -10.99 -8.38
N SER A 35 -2.41 -12.22 -8.88
CA SER A 35 -2.80 -13.39 -8.12
C SER A 35 -1.56 -14.11 -7.59
N ARG A 36 -1.43 -14.19 -6.26
CA ARG A 36 -0.30 -14.88 -5.61
C ARG A 36 -0.38 -16.41 -5.75
N ASP A 37 -1.55 -16.94 -6.06
CA ASP A 37 -1.74 -18.37 -6.34
C ASP A 37 -1.19 -18.77 -7.71
N ILE A 38 -0.98 -17.80 -8.60
CA ILE A 38 -0.50 -18.03 -9.98
C ILE A 38 0.95 -17.57 -10.13
N VAL A 39 1.30 -16.44 -9.51
CA VAL A 39 2.63 -15.82 -9.62
C VAL A 39 3.20 -15.60 -8.24
N ASP A 40 4.23 -16.37 -7.89
CA ASP A 40 4.94 -16.21 -6.63
C ASP A 40 5.62 -14.84 -6.57
N PRO A 41 5.27 -13.98 -5.60
CA PRO A 41 5.86 -12.66 -5.45
C PRO A 41 7.35 -12.68 -5.07
N THR A 42 7.90 -13.82 -4.66
CA THR A 42 9.33 -14.00 -4.32
C THR A 42 10.14 -14.54 -5.48
N SER A 43 9.50 -15.13 -6.48
CA SER A 43 10.17 -15.63 -7.69
C SER A 43 10.47 -14.48 -8.64
N LEU A 44 11.73 -14.06 -8.70
CA LEU A 44 12.18 -12.99 -9.59
C LEU A 44 11.85 -13.30 -11.07
N GLY A 45 11.99 -14.57 -11.49
CA GLY A 45 11.70 -15.00 -12.86
C GLY A 45 10.22 -14.87 -13.20
N ASP A 46 9.36 -15.46 -12.39
CA ASP A 46 7.90 -15.46 -12.62
C ASP A 46 7.31 -14.06 -12.53
N ALA A 47 7.76 -13.29 -11.54
CA ALA A 47 7.34 -11.92 -11.37
C ALA A 47 7.71 -11.04 -12.57
N ASN A 48 8.95 -11.11 -13.05
CA ASN A 48 9.38 -10.33 -14.22
C ASN A 48 8.65 -10.79 -15.49
N MET A 49 8.44 -12.09 -15.68
CA MET A 49 7.70 -12.61 -16.84
C MET A 49 6.24 -12.12 -16.82
N PHE A 50 5.59 -12.15 -15.66
CA PHE A 50 4.24 -11.62 -15.50
C PHE A 50 4.18 -10.12 -15.82
N LEU A 51 5.04 -9.32 -15.20
CA LEU A 51 5.08 -7.86 -15.41
C LEU A 51 5.30 -7.50 -16.87
N PHE A 52 6.22 -8.20 -17.54
CA PHE A 52 6.52 -7.98 -18.96
C PHE A 52 5.31 -8.27 -19.85
N ARG A 53 4.62 -9.41 -19.61
CA ARG A 53 3.45 -9.83 -20.41
C ARG A 53 2.25 -8.88 -20.23
N MET A 54 2.15 -8.20 -19.10
CA MET A 54 1.00 -7.33 -18.80
C MET A 54 1.02 -6.01 -19.54
N ASN A 55 2.16 -5.60 -20.13
CA ASN A 55 2.29 -4.34 -20.87
C ASN A 55 1.70 -3.14 -20.08
N LEU A 56 2.32 -2.84 -18.96
CA LEU A 56 1.80 -1.90 -17.97
C LEU A 56 2.24 -0.46 -18.25
N ASP A 57 1.35 0.50 -18.00
CA ASP A 57 1.62 1.93 -18.02
C ASP A 57 1.85 2.51 -16.62
N ALA A 58 1.45 1.81 -15.56
CA ALA A 58 1.66 2.21 -14.16
C ALA A 58 1.52 1.01 -13.21
N ILE A 59 2.09 1.14 -12.01
CA ILE A 59 1.97 0.16 -10.93
C ILE A 59 1.60 0.86 -9.63
N VAL A 60 0.57 0.34 -8.92
CA VAL A 60 0.20 0.73 -7.56
C VAL A 60 0.26 -0.49 -6.66
N HIS A 61 1.17 -0.48 -5.69
CA HIS A 61 1.37 -1.57 -4.75
C HIS A 61 0.72 -1.25 -3.41
N CYS A 62 -0.45 -1.86 -3.15
CA CYS A 62 -1.18 -1.71 -1.89
C CYS A 62 -1.16 -2.98 -1.02
N ALA A 63 -0.73 -4.11 -1.57
CA ALA A 63 -0.72 -5.37 -0.85
C ALA A 63 0.35 -5.42 0.24
N SER A 64 0.08 -6.19 1.29
CA SER A 64 1.11 -6.68 2.20
C SER A 64 1.66 -8.01 1.68
N GLY A 65 2.95 -8.25 1.86
CA GLY A 65 3.64 -9.46 1.41
C GLY A 65 5.15 -9.36 1.61
N PRO A 66 5.94 -10.25 1.03
CA PRO A 66 7.39 -10.19 1.12
C PRO A 66 7.95 -8.84 0.65
N GLU A 67 8.92 -8.28 1.35
CA GLU A 67 9.51 -6.97 1.03
C GLU A 67 10.11 -6.95 -0.38
N VAL A 68 10.69 -8.07 -0.81
CA VAL A 68 11.28 -8.25 -2.14
C VAL A 68 10.27 -8.03 -3.27
N TRP A 69 9.00 -8.30 -3.05
CA TRP A 69 7.95 -8.11 -4.05
C TRP A 69 7.82 -6.66 -4.49
N GLY A 70 7.79 -5.74 -3.52
CA GLY A 70 7.82 -4.30 -3.79
C GLY A 70 9.07 -3.88 -4.57
N GLY A 71 10.23 -4.41 -4.19
CA GLY A 71 11.51 -4.16 -4.87
C GLY A 71 11.52 -4.63 -6.32
N ILE A 72 11.04 -5.85 -6.61
CA ILE A 72 10.94 -6.39 -7.99
C ILE A 72 10.07 -5.48 -8.88
N MET A 73 8.89 -5.12 -8.40
CA MET A 73 7.97 -4.24 -9.16
C MET A 73 8.56 -2.84 -9.34
N ALA A 74 9.22 -2.30 -8.32
CA ALA A 74 9.87 -1.00 -8.38
C ALA A 74 11.02 -1.00 -9.41
N HIS A 75 11.84 -2.06 -9.43
CA HIS A 75 12.90 -2.25 -10.43
C HIS A 75 12.33 -2.33 -11.85
N PHE A 76 11.30 -3.13 -12.05
CA PHE A 76 10.62 -3.22 -13.35
C PHE A 76 10.09 -1.86 -13.81
N ALA A 77 9.44 -1.12 -12.92
CA ALA A 77 8.91 0.21 -13.22
C ALA A 77 10.02 1.20 -13.59
N ALA A 78 11.15 1.19 -12.87
CA ALA A 78 12.31 2.03 -13.18
C ALA A 78 12.88 1.72 -14.56
N LYS A 79 13.08 0.44 -14.87
CA LYS A 79 13.61 -0.01 -16.19
C LYS A 79 12.71 0.38 -17.36
N ASN A 80 11.39 0.35 -17.17
CA ASN A 80 10.42 0.64 -18.22
C ASN A 80 9.95 2.10 -18.19
N ASN A 81 10.51 2.92 -17.29
CA ASN A 81 10.15 4.34 -17.10
C ASN A 81 8.64 4.56 -16.93
N ILE A 82 7.96 3.69 -16.17
CA ILE A 82 6.57 3.81 -15.81
C ILE A 82 6.41 4.23 -14.34
N PRO A 83 5.35 4.96 -13.97
CA PRO A 83 5.08 5.36 -12.60
C PRO A 83 4.92 4.15 -11.66
N PHE A 84 5.51 4.25 -10.47
CA PHE A 84 5.33 3.30 -9.39
C PHE A 84 4.93 4.01 -8.11
N LEU A 85 3.85 3.54 -7.49
CA LEU A 85 3.33 4.04 -6.22
C LEU A 85 3.23 2.90 -5.21
N PHE A 86 3.69 3.15 -3.99
CA PHE A 86 3.57 2.24 -2.85
C PHE A 86 2.79 2.88 -1.70
N THR A 87 1.84 2.14 -1.13
CA THR A 87 1.16 2.55 0.09
C THR A 87 1.91 2.04 1.31
N SER A 88 2.65 2.93 1.94
CA SER A 88 3.27 2.74 3.23
C SER A 88 2.33 3.15 4.36
N SER A 89 2.84 3.40 5.56
CA SER A 89 2.06 3.75 6.73
C SER A 89 2.75 4.84 7.55
N VAL A 90 1.96 5.67 8.24
CA VAL A 90 2.48 6.59 9.27
C VAL A 90 3.10 5.85 10.45
N MET A 91 2.80 4.56 10.62
CA MET A 91 3.42 3.71 11.64
C MET A 91 4.93 3.46 11.44
N VAL A 92 5.51 3.96 10.34
CA VAL A 92 6.97 4.02 10.19
C VAL A 92 7.61 5.02 11.16
N PHE A 93 6.82 5.92 11.76
CA PHE A 93 7.27 6.83 12.79
C PHE A 93 6.96 6.26 14.18
N SER A 94 7.89 6.47 15.11
CA SER A 94 7.68 6.13 16.52
C SER A 94 6.95 7.24 17.26
N ASP A 95 6.38 6.93 18.43
CA ASP A 95 5.76 7.91 19.33
C ASP A 95 6.78 8.78 20.09
N ARG A 96 8.09 8.63 19.81
CA ARG A 96 9.18 9.34 20.50
C ARG A 96 9.23 10.83 20.19
N ARG A 97 8.62 11.26 19.10
CA ARG A 97 8.56 12.66 18.68
C ARG A 97 7.12 13.12 18.54
N GLU A 98 6.89 14.36 18.96
CA GLU A 98 5.61 15.00 18.68
C GLU A 98 5.56 15.45 17.22
N GLY A 99 4.43 15.17 16.54
CA GLY A 99 4.18 15.65 15.18
C GLY A 99 4.05 17.18 15.09
N PRO A 100 3.81 17.73 13.90
CA PRO A 100 3.57 17.01 12.65
C PRO A 100 4.84 16.43 12.02
N TYR A 101 4.71 15.27 11.34
CA TYR A 101 5.81 14.66 10.61
C TYR A 101 5.85 15.16 9.17
N GLY A 102 7.04 15.55 8.72
CA GLY A 102 7.31 15.95 7.34
C GLY A 102 7.79 14.78 6.47
N ILE A 103 7.87 15.04 5.16
CA ILE A 103 8.32 14.04 4.18
C ILE A 103 9.80 13.65 4.33
N PHE A 104 10.60 14.50 4.96
CA PHE A 104 12.03 14.28 5.20
C PHE A 104 12.33 13.75 6.60
N ASP A 105 11.31 13.61 7.44
CA ASP A 105 11.50 13.04 8.76
C ASP A 105 11.92 11.57 8.67
N PRO A 106 12.96 11.17 9.40
CA PRO A 106 13.44 9.81 9.39
C PRO A 106 12.36 8.88 9.96
N ALA A 107 12.15 7.75 9.30
CA ALA A 107 11.36 6.66 9.82
C ALA A 107 12.16 6.00 10.97
N ASP A 108 11.54 5.85 12.14
CA ASP A 108 12.20 5.41 13.37
C ASP A 108 11.33 4.46 14.22
N SER A 109 10.35 3.80 13.58
CA SER A 109 9.47 2.85 14.27
C SER A 109 10.25 1.71 14.93
N ILE A 110 9.77 1.30 16.09
CA ILE A 110 10.25 0.11 16.81
C ILE A 110 9.21 -1.03 16.78
N GLU A 111 8.01 -0.72 16.28
CA GLU A 111 6.91 -1.67 16.18
C GLU A 111 7.06 -2.56 14.94
N GLU A 112 6.68 -3.83 15.05
CA GLU A 112 6.89 -4.84 14.00
C GLU A 112 6.32 -4.41 12.63
N TYR A 113 5.09 -3.89 12.63
CA TYR A 113 4.46 -3.42 11.39
C TYR A 113 5.14 -2.19 10.79
N GLY A 114 5.56 -1.25 11.62
CA GLY A 114 6.32 -0.08 11.19
C GLY A 114 7.68 -0.47 10.61
N LEU A 115 8.42 -1.35 11.31
CA LEU A 115 9.68 -1.91 10.83
C LEU A 115 9.52 -2.66 9.50
N TYR A 116 8.46 -3.46 9.36
CA TYR A 116 8.13 -4.12 8.09
C TYR A 116 7.93 -3.10 6.97
N LYS A 117 7.14 -2.05 7.21
CA LYS A 117 6.91 -1.00 6.19
C LYS A 117 8.19 -0.23 5.86
N MET A 118 9.07 0.02 6.84
CA MET A 118 10.38 0.63 6.60
C MET A 118 11.23 -0.24 5.68
N ARG A 119 11.31 -1.57 5.91
CA ARG A 119 12.03 -2.49 5.00
C ARG A 119 11.45 -2.52 3.60
N CYS A 120 10.11 -2.45 3.47
CA CYS A 120 9.46 -2.31 2.16
C CYS A 120 9.86 -1.01 1.45
N GLU A 121 9.86 0.14 2.18
CA GLU A 121 10.28 1.43 1.62
C GLU A 121 11.73 1.40 1.14
N GLU A 122 12.62 0.79 1.91
CA GLU A 122 14.04 0.63 1.59
C GLU A 122 14.21 -0.22 0.33
N ALA A 123 13.62 -1.42 0.29
CA ALA A 123 13.66 -2.30 -0.87
C ALA A 123 13.15 -1.61 -2.16
N ILE A 124 12.12 -0.78 -2.04
CA ILE A 124 11.58 -0.02 -3.17
C ILE A 124 12.54 1.10 -3.59
N ARG A 125 13.06 1.91 -2.65
CA ARG A 125 13.96 3.04 -2.95
C ARG A 125 15.26 2.59 -3.56
N ASP A 126 15.83 1.47 -3.10
CA ASP A 126 17.06 0.89 -3.64
C ASP A 126 16.89 0.49 -5.11
N ASN A 127 15.69 0.10 -5.51
CA ASN A 127 15.37 -0.34 -6.87
C ASN A 127 14.76 0.75 -7.76
N ASN A 128 14.15 1.79 -7.17
CA ASN A 128 13.53 2.90 -7.90
C ASN A 128 13.50 4.18 -7.08
N ARG A 129 14.48 5.04 -7.26
CA ARG A 129 14.53 6.35 -6.57
C ARG A 129 13.42 7.33 -6.96
N LYS A 130 12.69 7.06 -8.07
CA LYS A 130 11.55 7.85 -8.51
C LYS A 130 10.21 7.29 -8.00
N ALA A 131 10.23 6.22 -7.23
CA ALA A 131 9.01 5.65 -6.66
C ALA A 131 8.31 6.66 -5.75
N CYS A 132 6.99 6.77 -5.91
CA CYS A 132 6.14 7.53 -5.01
C CYS A 132 5.77 6.63 -3.82
N ILE A 133 6.14 7.04 -2.60
CA ILE A 133 5.79 6.33 -1.37
C ILE A 133 4.82 7.21 -0.59
N ILE A 134 3.60 6.69 -0.36
CA ILE A 134 2.55 7.39 0.40
C ILE A 134 2.42 6.71 1.75
N ARG A 135 2.73 7.42 2.84
CA ARG A 135 2.55 6.97 4.20
C ARG A 135 1.13 7.29 4.64
N LEU A 136 0.27 6.29 4.59
CA LEU A 136 -1.14 6.42 4.94
C LEU A 136 -1.34 6.34 6.45
N GLY A 137 -2.21 7.18 6.97
CA GLY A 137 -2.78 7.05 8.32
C GLY A 137 -3.90 6.01 8.36
N TRP A 138 -4.77 6.13 9.35
CA TRP A 138 -5.95 5.28 9.49
C TRP A 138 -6.90 5.49 8.32
N GLN A 139 -7.32 4.39 7.70
CA GLN A 139 -8.26 4.40 6.60
C GLN A 139 -9.64 3.96 7.10
N ILE A 140 -10.64 4.79 6.89
CA ILE A 140 -12.04 4.50 7.17
C ILE A 140 -12.73 4.33 5.81
N ALA A 141 -13.25 3.13 5.56
CA ALA A 141 -13.95 2.82 4.32
C ALA A 141 -15.46 2.67 4.57
N GLU A 142 -16.27 2.99 3.57
CA GLU A 142 -17.74 2.82 3.63
C GLU A 142 -18.16 1.35 3.63
N SER A 143 -17.34 0.47 3.02
CA SER A 143 -17.57 -0.97 2.98
C SER A 143 -16.39 -1.73 3.55
N GLY A 144 -16.66 -2.78 4.32
CA GLY A 144 -15.64 -3.55 5.02
C GLY A 144 -14.64 -4.23 4.08
N GLY A 145 -13.36 -3.85 4.21
CA GLY A 145 -12.22 -4.64 3.77
C GLY A 145 -11.56 -5.27 5.00
N GLY A 146 -10.57 -6.16 4.80
CA GLY A 146 -10.01 -7.01 5.87
C GLY A 146 -9.47 -6.32 7.14
N ASN A 147 -9.23 -4.99 7.13
CA ASN A 147 -8.75 -4.20 8.27
C ASN A 147 -9.67 -3.00 8.56
N HIS A 148 -10.96 -3.21 8.56
CA HIS A 148 -11.91 -2.13 8.79
C HIS A 148 -12.08 -1.86 10.29
N MET A 149 -11.51 -0.74 10.79
CA MET A 149 -11.56 -0.37 12.20
C MET A 149 -12.99 -0.32 12.74
N VAL A 150 -13.93 0.27 11.99
CA VAL A 150 -15.33 0.37 12.41
C VAL A 150 -15.96 -1.00 12.61
N ASN A 151 -15.71 -1.95 11.69
CA ASN A 151 -16.19 -3.32 11.85
C ASN A 151 -15.57 -4.02 13.07
N TYR A 152 -14.30 -3.76 13.35
CA TYR A 152 -13.63 -4.30 14.54
C TYR A 152 -14.26 -3.75 15.83
N LEU A 153 -14.51 -2.46 15.90
CA LEU A 153 -15.15 -1.81 17.04
C LEU A 153 -16.59 -2.33 17.23
N ASP A 154 -17.36 -2.43 16.15
CA ASP A 154 -18.72 -2.98 16.15
C ASP A 154 -18.74 -4.44 16.62
N GLN A 155 -17.79 -5.26 16.19
CA GLN A 155 -17.62 -6.64 16.68
C GLN A 155 -17.27 -6.69 18.16
N GLN A 156 -16.37 -5.85 18.65
CA GLN A 156 -16.06 -5.76 20.08
C GLN A 156 -17.30 -5.36 20.89
N GLN A 157 -18.02 -4.34 20.44
CA GLN A 157 -19.26 -3.90 21.09
C GLN A 157 -20.31 -5.03 21.17
N LYS A 158 -20.47 -5.81 20.07
CA LYS A 158 -21.41 -6.93 20.04
C LYS A 158 -20.99 -8.10 20.92
N GLN A 159 -19.68 -8.40 20.99
CA GLN A 159 -19.17 -9.56 21.72
C GLN A 159 -18.98 -9.29 23.21
N LYS A 160 -18.47 -8.12 23.56
CA LYS A 160 -18.08 -7.77 24.94
C LYS A 160 -19.07 -6.80 25.64
N GLY A 161 -19.96 -6.14 24.87
CA GLY A 161 -20.83 -5.10 25.39
C GLY A 161 -20.16 -3.74 25.57
N PHE A 162 -18.85 -3.64 25.31
CA PHE A 162 -18.08 -2.40 25.37
C PHE A 162 -16.92 -2.43 24.38
N VAL A 163 -16.37 -1.27 24.09
CA VAL A 163 -15.18 -1.09 23.25
C VAL A 163 -14.04 -0.61 24.11
N GLU A 164 -12.92 -1.32 24.09
CA GLU A 164 -11.68 -0.90 24.74
C GLU A 164 -10.95 0.10 23.85
N CYS A 165 -10.67 1.29 24.38
CA CYS A 165 -9.90 2.33 23.70
C CYS A 165 -8.71 2.73 24.57
N SER A 166 -7.55 2.99 23.95
CA SER A 166 -6.44 3.63 24.64
C SER A 166 -6.75 5.10 24.84
N ASN A 167 -6.52 5.63 26.04
CA ASN A 167 -6.59 7.07 26.32
C ASN A 167 -5.33 7.81 25.85
N GLU A 168 -4.31 7.07 25.40
CA GLU A 168 -3.03 7.61 24.89
C GLU A 168 -2.96 7.64 23.36
N LEU A 169 -4.06 7.30 22.66
CA LEU A 169 -4.10 7.27 21.21
C LEU A 169 -3.91 8.68 20.65
N LYS A 170 -2.71 8.96 20.15
CA LYS A 170 -2.42 10.17 19.37
C LYS A 170 -2.82 9.91 17.93
N VAL A 171 -3.97 10.41 17.52
CA VAL A 171 -4.46 10.31 16.14
C VAL A 171 -3.78 11.38 15.31
N SER A 172 -3.08 10.97 14.25
CA SER A 172 -2.69 11.90 13.19
C SER A 172 -3.97 12.41 12.49
N GLN A 173 -4.34 13.66 12.69
CA GLN A 173 -5.45 14.26 11.95
C GLN A 173 -4.99 14.45 10.49
N PHE A 174 -5.57 13.68 9.58
CA PHE A 174 -5.53 14.03 8.17
C PHE A 174 -6.65 15.04 7.90
N TYR A 175 -6.30 16.27 7.59
CA TYR A 175 -7.20 17.13 6.87
C TYR A 175 -7.25 16.63 5.43
N GLY A 176 -8.32 15.93 5.08
CA GLY A 176 -8.60 15.61 3.68
C GLY A 176 -8.82 16.91 2.91
N LEU A 177 -8.10 17.04 1.81
CA LEU A 177 -8.42 18.01 0.76
C LEU A 177 -9.56 17.47 -0.10
#